data_6fd1ea0080859b9bb7dd3bbafc3a5cbe
#
_entry.id   6fd1ea0080859b9bb7dd3bbafc3a5cbe
#
_cell.length_a   1.000
_cell.length_b   1.000
_cell.length_c   1.000
_cell.angle_alpha   90.00
_cell.angle_beta   90.00
_cell.angle_gamma   90.00
#
_symmetry.space_group_name_H-M   'P 1'
#
loop_
_entity.id
_entity.type
_entity.pdbx_description
1 polymer ?
#
loop_
_entity_poly.entity_id
_entity_poly.type
_entity_poly.pdbx_seq_one_letter_code
_entity_poly.pdbx_strand_id
1 'polypeptide(L)'
;MKLKRFQLHIAGMILFLITLPVSTGCSGFKSESERLKEEIVDVNQENERLKRELNALKSENVNMHMRLAQLNLQISALHNEIQNLQKDLDSLKTQSRGNPLKNRRT
;
A
#
# COMPACT_ATOMS: atom_id res chain seq x y z
N MET A 1 52.32 -14.81 -59.09
CA MET A 1 52.39 -15.51 -57.82
C MET A 1 52.22 -14.56 -56.59
N LYS A 2 52.70 -13.36 -56.71
CA LYS A 2 52.54 -12.37 -55.62
C LYS A 2 51.10 -11.91 -55.44
N LEU A 3 50.30 -11.85 -56.47
CA LEU A 3 48.89 -11.45 -56.46
C LEU A 3 47.98 -12.48 -55.71
N LYS A 4 48.23 -13.77 -55.82
CA LYS A 4 47.45 -14.82 -55.15
C LYS A 4 47.66 -14.83 -53.64
N ARG A 5 48.88 -14.57 -53.19
CA ARG A 5 49.19 -14.45 -51.73
C ARG A 5 48.57 -13.22 -51.16
N PHE A 6 48.55 -12.13 -51.87
CA PHE A 6 47.92 -10.89 -51.47
C PHE A 6 46.40 -11.01 -51.34
N GLN A 7 45.76 -11.70 -52.28
CA GLN A 7 44.32 -11.99 -52.21
C GLN A 7 43.93 -12.90 -51.05
N LEU A 8 44.79 -13.90 -50.73
CA LEU A 8 44.58 -14.76 -49.58
C LEU A 8 44.65 -14.00 -48.24
N HIS A 9 45.55 -13.05 -48.10
CA HIS A 9 45.67 -12.20 -46.91
C HIS A 9 44.49 -11.26 -46.77
N ILE A 10 44.00 -10.68 -47.83
CA ILE A 10 42.84 -9.79 -47.84
C ILE A 10 41.57 -10.57 -47.47
N ALA A 11 41.37 -11.77 -48.06
CA ALA A 11 40.24 -12.63 -47.74
C ALA A 11 40.25 -13.07 -46.28
N GLY A 12 41.41 -13.43 -45.74
CA GLY A 12 41.57 -13.76 -44.28
C GLY A 12 41.28 -12.59 -43.38
N MET A 13 41.72 -11.39 -43.74
CA MET A 13 41.42 -10.17 -42.94
C MET A 13 39.93 -9.80 -42.97
N ILE A 14 39.28 -9.94 -44.12
CA ILE A 14 37.83 -9.66 -44.21
C ILE A 14 37.03 -10.67 -43.40
N LEU A 15 37.40 -11.96 -43.44
CA LEU A 15 36.75 -13.00 -42.67
C LEU A 15 36.94 -12.78 -41.17
N PHE A 16 38.11 -12.34 -40.73
CA PHE A 16 38.40 -12.00 -39.34
C PHE A 16 37.61 -10.79 -38.86
N LEU A 17 37.44 -9.76 -39.67
CA LEU A 17 36.66 -8.56 -39.37
C LEU A 17 35.15 -8.85 -39.26
N ILE A 18 34.63 -9.81 -40.00
CA ILE A 18 33.20 -10.20 -39.95
C ILE A 18 32.91 -11.06 -38.73
N THR A 19 33.83 -11.91 -38.27
CA THR A 19 33.61 -12.78 -37.09
C THR A 19 33.77 -12.09 -35.78
N LEU A 20 34.57 -11.05 -35.65
CA LEU A 20 34.80 -10.30 -34.43
C LEU A 20 33.55 -9.62 -33.86
N PRO A 21 32.73 -8.88 -34.59
CA PRO A 21 31.55 -8.21 -34.04
C PRO A 21 30.43 -9.18 -33.63
N VAL A 22 30.37 -10.36 -34.22
CA VAL A 22 29.36 -11.38 -33.85
C VAL A 22 29.65 -12.00 -32.48
N SER A 23 30.92 -12.27 -32.14
CA SER A 23 31.30 -12.84 -30.86
C SER A 23 31.16 -11.84 -29.70
N THR A 24 31.46 -10.56 -29.92
CA THR A 24 31.25 -9.52 -28.90
C THR A 24 29.77 -9.18 -28.72
N GLY A 25 28.98 -9.23 -29.77
CA GLY A 25 27.52 -9.01 -29.70
C GLY A 25 26.79 -10.09 -28.87
N CYS A 26 27.18 -11.35 -29.02
CA CYS A 26 26.57 -12.46 -28.23
C CYS A 26 26.88 -12.40 -26.73
N SER A 27 28.07 -12.01 -26.33
CA SER A 27 28.45 -11.91 -24.92
C SER A 27 27.75 -10.72 -24.24
N GLY A 28 27.59 -9.58 -24.91
CA GLY A 28 26.83 -8.44 -24.41
C GLY A 28 25.35 -8.73 -24.25
N PHE A 29 24.78 -9.49 -25.18
CA PHE A 29 23.36 -9.88 -25.14
C PHE A 29 23.06 -10.82 -23.95
N LYS A 30 23.93 -11.76 -23.62
CA LYS A 30 23.79 -12.65 -22.46
C LYS A 30 23.80 -11.88 -21.14
N SER A 31 24.73 -10.94 -20.96
CA SER A 31 24.82 -10.16 -19.72
C SER A 31 23.61 -9.24 -19.53
N GLU A 32 23.09 -8.66 -20.61
CA GLU A 32 21.88 -7.83 -20.57
C GLU A 32 20.63 -8.67 -20.28
N SER A 33 20.52 -9.85 -20.87
CA SER A 33 19.44 -10.80 -20.59
C SER A 33 19.44 -11.28 -19.14
N GLU A 34 20.59 -11.53 -18.54
CA GLU A 34 20.72 -11.90 -17.12
C GLU A 34 20.31 -10.75 -16.20
N ARG A 35 20.74 -9.53 -16.49
CA ARG A 35 20.31 -8.34 -15.74
C ARG A 35 18.81 -8.14 -15.79
N LEU A 36 18.19 -8.30 -16.95
CA LEU A 36 16.74 -8.21 -17.11
C LEU A 36 16.00 -9.28 -16.31
N LYS A 37 16.53 -10.50 -16.26
CA LYS A 37 15.96 -11.57 -15.43
C LYS A 37 16.01 -11.25 -13.94
N GLU A 38 17.12 -10.73 -13.44
CA GLU A 38 17.25 -10.27 -12.06
C GLU A 38 16.26 -9.16 -11.77
N GLU A 39 16.17 -8.16 -12.63
CA GLU A 39 15.23 -7.06 -12.50
C GLU A 39 13.77 -7.54 -12.47
N ILE A 40 13.41 -8.51 -13.31
CA ILE A 40 12.08 -9.13 -13.31
C ILE A 40 11.80 -9.83 -11.97
N VAL A 41 12.77 -10.54 -11.43
CA VAL A 41 12.62 -11.21 -10.12
C VAL A 41 12.41 -10.19 -9.01
N ASP A 42 13.20 -9.13 -9.00
CA ASP A 42 13.09 -8.06 -8.00
C ASP A 42 11.73 -7.36 -8.09
N VAL A 43 11.28 -7.01 -9.29
CA VAL A 43 9.97 -6.40 -9.52
C VAL A 43 8.84 -7.34 -9.09
N ASN A 44 8.95 -8.63 -9.34
CA ASN A 44 7.96 -9.61 -8.89
C ASN A 44 7.91 -9.72 -7.37
N GLN A 45 9.05 -9.73 -6.70
CA GLN A 45 9.13 -9.74 -5.24
C GLN A 45 8.51 -8.47 -4.64
N GLU A 46 8.80 -7.31 -5.23
CA GLU A 46 8.22 -6.05 -4.80
C GLU A 46 6.69 -6.03 -5.01
N ASN A 47 6.20 -6.55 -6.13
CA ASN A 47 4.76 -6.70 -6.37
C ASN A 47 4.08 -7.58 -5.33
N GLU A 48 4.69 -8.70 -4.95
CA GLU A 48 4.15 -9.58 -3.92
C GLU A 48 4.17 -8.90 -2.53
N ARG A 49 5.20 -8.11 -2.25
CA ARG A 49 5.27 -7.31 -1.03
C ARG A 49 4.15 -6.28 -0.98
N LEU A 50 4.00 -5.52 -2.07
CA LEU A 50 2.94 -4.50 -2.20
C LEU A 50 1.54 -5.10 -2.08
N LYS A 51 1.30 -6.27 -2.65
CA LYS A 51 0.02 -6.97 -2.49
C LYS A 51 -0.27 -7.32 -1.02
N ARG A 52 0.74 -7.79 -0.29
CA ARG A 52 0.58 -8.09 1.14
C ARG A 52 0.29 -6.83 1.95
N GLU A 53 1.01 -5.74 1.69
CA GLU A 53 0.77 -4.45 2.32
C GLU A 53 -0.64 -3.92 2.02
N LEU A 54 -1.07 -4.02 0.78
CA LEU A 54 -2.41 -3.61 0.36
C LEU A 54 -3.50 -4.40 1.09
N ASN A 55 -3.33 -5.71 1.25
CA ASN A 55 -4.26 -6.56 1.99
C ASN A 55 -4.28 -6.22 3.48
N ALA A 56 -3.12 -5.94 4.07
CA ALA A 56 -3.02 -5.50 5.45
C ALA A 56 -3.73 -4.16 5.67
N LEU A 57 -3.50 -3.19 4.78
CA LEU A 57 -4.16 -1.88 4.83
C LEU A 57 -5.68 -1.99 4.64
N LYS A 58 -6.15 -2.87 3.77
CA LYS A 58 -7.59 -3.14 3.62
C LYS A 58 -8.20 -3.69 4.90
N SER A 59 -7.53 -4.65 5.54
CA SER A 59 -7.98 -5.22 6.81
C SER A 59 -8.02 -4.17 7.92
N GLU A 60 -6.99 -3.34 8.02
CA GLU A 60 -6.93 -2.24 8.97
C GLU A 60 -8.03 -1.20 8.72
N ASN A 61 -8.31 -0.89 7.46
CA ASN A 61 -9.37 0.03 7.07
C ASN A 61 -10.74 -0.51 7.54
N VAL A 62 -11.03 -1.78 7.31
CA VAL A 62 -12.27 -2.41 7.79
C VAL A 62 -12.36 -2.36 9.30
N ASN A 63 -11.28 -2.66 10.02
CA ASN A 63 -11.23 -2.55 11.48
C ASN A 63 -11.49 -1.12 11.96
N MET A 64 -10.91 -0.13 11.30
CA MET A 64 -11.15 1.27 11.62
C MET A 64 -12.61 1.65 11.43
N HIS A 65 -13.23 1.23 10.33
CA HIS A 65 -14.65 1.47 10.09
C HIS A 65 -15.55 0.83 11.15
N MET A 66 -15.23 -0.39 11.57
CA MET A 66 -15.96 -1.04 12.65
C MET A 66 -15.83 -0.28 13.98
N ARG A 67 -14.63 0.19 14.31
CA ARG A 67 -14.40 1.00 15.51
C ARG A 67 -15.16 2.33 15.45
N LEU A 68 -15.17 2.98 14.29
CA LEU A 68 -15.94 4.20 14.09
C LEU A 68 -17.44 3.96 14.28
N ALA A 69 -17.97 2.85 13.75
CA ALA A 69 -19.37 2.48 13.96
C ALA A 69 -19.69 2.24 15.44
N GLN A 70 -18.81 1.53 16.15
CA GLN A 70 -18.95 1.33 17.61
C GLN A 70 -18.93 2.64 18.39
N LEU A 71 -17.98 3.53 18.07
CA LEU A 71 -17.89 4.85 18.68
C LEU A 71 -19.14 5.67 18.45
N ASN A 72 -19.68 5.65 17.25
CA ASN A 72 -20.93 6.34 16.90
C ASN A 72 -22.11 5.82 17.72
N LEU A 73 -22.20 4.49 17.91
CA LEU A 73 -23.22 3.89 18.76
C LEU A 73 -23.07 4.33 20.24
N GLN A 74 -21.85 4.36 20.74
CA GLN A 74 -21.57 4.83 22.09
C GLN A 74 -21.93 6.30 22.28
N ILE A 75 -21.57 7.14 21.31
CA ILE A 75 -21.93 8.57 21.31
C ILE A 75 -23.45 8.74 21.32
N SER A 76 -24.17 7.98 20.54
CA SER A 76 -25.63 8.01 20.50
C SER A 76 -26.25 7.59 21.84
N ALA A 77 -25.72 6.52 22.43
CA ALA A 77 -26.15 6.04 23.75
C ALA A 77 -25.89 7.08 24.85
N LEU A 78 -24.70 7.67 24.87
CA LEU A 78 -24.36 8.75 25.80
C LEU A 78 -25.25 9.99 25.63
N HIS A 79 -25.52 10.33 24.38
CA HIS A 79 -26.41 11.47 24.09
C HIS A 79 -27.81 11.25 24.62
N ASN A 80 -28.35 10.05 24.45
CA ASN A 80 -29.65 9.68 25.01
C ASN A 80 -29.64 9.71 26.53
N GLU A 81 -28.58 9.22 27.17
CA GLU A 81 -28.40 9.26 28.62
C GLU A 81 -28.35 10.69 29.13
N ILE A 82 -27.60 11.56 28.47
CA ILE A 82 -27.55 13.00 28.83
C ILE A 82 -28.93 13.63 28.72
N GLN A 83 -29.68 13.35 27.67
CA GLN A 83 -31.05 13.87 27.52
C GLN A 83 -31.97 13.39 28.64
N ASN A 84 -31.87 12.12 29.04
CA ASN A 84 -32.66 11.57 30.10
C ASN A 84 -32.30 12.22 31.45
N LEU A 85 -31.01 12.37 31.75
CA LEU A 85 -30.51 13.04 32.93
C LEU A 85 -30.98 14.51 33.00
N GLN A 86 -30.98 15.22 31.88
CA GLN A 86 -31.48 16.58 31.77
C GLN A 86 -32.98 16.66 32.11
N LYS A 87 -33.78 15.71 31.59
CA LYS A 87 -35.21 15.63 31.94
C LYS A 87 -35.44 15.35 33.41
N ASP A 88 -34.67 14.42 33.95
CA ASP A 88 -34.76 14.10 35.37
C ASP A 88 -34.37 15.30 36.24
N LEU A 89 -33.30 15.98 35.86
CA LEU A 89 -32.84 17.18 36.55
C LEU A 89 -33.89 18.31 36.49
N ASP A 90 -34.52 18.53 35.33
CA ASP A 90 -35.58 19.50 35.17
C ASP A 90 -36.83 19.13 35.96
N SER A 91 -37.21 17.85 36.01
CA SER A 91 -38.31 17.38 36.83
C SER A 91 -38.03 17.55 38.33
N LEU A 92 -36.82 17.28 38.78
CA LEU A 92 -36.39 17.53 40.18
C LEU A 92 -36.40 19.02 40.51
N LYS A 93 -35.94 19.88 39.65
CA LYS A 93 -36.01 21.34 39.79
C LYS A 93 -37.45 21.82 39.91
N THR A 94 -38.34 21.30 39.08
CA THR A 94 -39.77 21.65 39.12
C THR A 94 -40.42 21.18 40.42
N GLN A 95 -40.12 19.95 40.86
CA GLN A 95 -40.57 19.45 42.16
C GLN A 95 -40.08 20.29 43.33
N SER A 96 -38.79 20.67 43.33
CA SER A 96 -38.21 21.48 44.37
C SER A 96 -38.80 22.91 44.40
N ARG A 97 -39.14 23.46 43.23
CA ARG A 97 -39.82 24.77 43.12
C ARG A 97 -41.30 24.70 43.45
N GLY A 98 -41.96 23.59 43.14
CA GLY A 98 -43.40 23.41 43.43
C GLY A 98 -43.69 23.03 44.89
N ASN A 99 -42.72 22.51 45.65
CA ASN A 99 -42.90 21.98 47.00
C ASN A 99 -42.09 22.65 48.15
N PRO A 100 -41.53 23.88 48.02
CA PRO A 100 -40.78 24.47 49.12
C PRO A 100 -41.66 24.80 50.34
N LEU A 101 -42.95 25.00 50.14
CA LEU A 101 -43.92 25.33 51.19
C LEU A 101 -44.44 24.10 51.89
N LYS A 102 -44.54 22.95 51.26
CA LYS A 102 -44.94 21.69 51.94
C LYS A 102 -43.87 21.13 52.84
N ASN A 103 -42.61 21.27 52.53
CA ASN A 103 -41.49 20.84 53.37
C ASN A 103 -41.25 21.75 54.59
N ARG A 104 -41.69 23.01 54.57
CA ARG A 104 -41.59 23.93 55.69
C ARG A 104 -42.70 23.79 56.75
N ARG A 105 -43.81 23.16 56.37
CA ARG A 105 -44.95 22.94 57.29
C ARG A 105 -44.87 21.65 58.12
N THR A 106 -43.96 20.77 57.69
CA THR A 106 -43.67 19.56 58.43
C THR A 106 -42.42 19.72 59.30
#